data_1e4693a24dcd7b93aaf87730de55529d
#
_entry.id   1e4693a24dcd7b93aaf87730de55529d
#
_cell.length_a   1.000
_cell.length_b   1.000
_cell.length_c   1.000
_cell.angle_alpha   90.00
_cell.angle_beta   90.00
_cell.angle_gamma   90.00
#
_symmetry.space_group_name_H-M   'P 1'
#
loop_
_entity.id
_entity.type
_entity.pdbx_description
1 polymer ?
#
loop_
_entity_poly.entity_id
_entity_poly.type
_entity_poly.pdbx_seq_one_letter_code
_entity_poly.pdbx_strand_id
1 'polypeptide(L)'
;TLNPSSAASDVYKRQPVDSLNTYWGGENKWKTMLKEVKPDIVFISTNWSSHGEMAIETMKNNAHAFVEVPLALSIKQLWEIVNTSEKYNKHCMMMENVNYGREELMFLNIIRNGHLGDLLHAEAAYIHDLRFQMFEEERGTGSWRTLQYEEKKGNLYPTHGLGPVSQYMNLLRSEDNFKTIVSFSTPALGRKKFASENFPENHKWNKLNYQNGDLNTSII
;
A
#
# COMPACT_ATOMS: atom_id res chain seq x y z
N THR A 1 -10.56 -10.60 15.92
CA THR A 1 -9.57 -9.62 15.46
C THR A 1 -10.16 -8.85 14.30
N LEU A 2 -10.60 -7.63 14.56
CA LEU A 2 -11.16 -6.73 13.54
C LEU A 2 -10.06 -6.37 12.54
N ASN A 3 -10.35 -6.58 11.26
CA ASN A 3 -9.51 -6.15 10.16
C ASN A 3 -9.33 -4.62 10.23
N PRO A 4 -8.12 -4.04 10.14
CA PRO A 4 -7.90 -2.59 10.19
C PRO A 4 -8.75 -1.78 9.22
N SER A 5 -9.10 -2.35 8.06
CA SER A 5 -10.07 -1.74 7.12
C SER A 5 -11.49 -1.66 7.69
N SER A 6 -11.84 -2.48 8.67
CA SER A 6 -13.14 -2.39 9.34
C SER A 6 -13.19 -1.29 10.41
N ALA A 7 -12.04 -0.96 11.01
CA ALA A 7 -11.98 0.14 11.98
C ALA A 7 -12.29 1.50 11.35
N ALA A 8 -11.80 1.75 10.13
CA ALA A 8 -12.15 2.96 9.37
C ALA A 8 -13.66 2.97 9.02
N SER A 9 -14.22 1.81 8.62
CA SER A 9 -15.66 1.70 8.32
C SER A 9 -16.53 1.84 9.57
N ASP A 10 -16.05 1.47 10.75
CA ASP A 10 -16.80 1.61 12.01
C ASP A 10 -16.83 3.05 12.53
N VAL A 11 -15.81 3.85 12.23
CA VAL A 11 -15.85 5.30 12.50
C VAL A 11 -16.89 5.98 11.60
N TYR A 12 -16.98 5.58 10.33
CA TYR A 12 -18.04 6.08 9.42
C TYR A 12 -19.45 5.70 9.86
N LYS A 13 -19.65 4.52 10.42
CA LYS A 13 -20.95 4.08 10.96
C LYS A 13 -21.43 4.88 12.17
N ARG A 14 -20.55 5.64 12.82
CA ARG A 14 -20.90 6.50 13.99
C ARG A 14 -21.34 7.91 13.61
N GLN A 15 -21.18 8.31 12.35
CA GLN A 15 -21.69 9.60 11.87
C GLN A 15 -23.12 9.42 11.34
N PRO A 16 -24.03 10.39 11.58
CA PRO A 16 -25.35 10.36 10.95
C PRO A 16 -25.20 10.34 9.42
N VAL A 17 -25.66 9.27 8.79
CA VAL A 17 -25.53 9.06 7.34
C VAL A 17 -26.21 10.17 6.53
N ASP A 18 -27.23 10.78 7.10
CA ASP A 18 -28.02 11.88 6.51
C ASP A 18 -27.22 13.19 6.32
N SER A 19 -26.05 13.31 6.93
CA SER A 19 -25.16 14.49 6.80
C SER A 19 -24.01 14.30 5.80
N LEU A 20 -23.86 13.12 5.19
CA LEU A 20 -22.74 12.81 4.30
C LEU A 20 -23.13 12.94 2.84
N ASN A 21 -22.43 13.78 2.09
CA ASN A 21 -22.49 13.78 0.65
C ASN A 21 -21.82 12.53 0.09
N THR A 22 -22.57 11.72 -0.64
CA THR A 22 -22.07 10.48 -1.23
C THR A 22 -22.07 10.57 -2.75
N TYR A 23 -21.01 10.06 -3.37
CA TYR A 23 -20.80 10.09 -4.82
C TYR A 23 -20.75 8.66 -5.37
N TRP A 24 -21.91 8.10 -5.70
CA TRP A 24 -22.09 6.74 -6.18
C TRP A 24 -22.24 6.64 -7.71
N GLY A 25 -22.06 5.44 -8.24
CA GLY A 25 -22.57 5.06 -9.56
C GLY A 25 -21.72 5.47 -10.75
N GLY A 26 -20.39 5.35 -10.66
CA GLY A 26 -19.52 5.50 -11.81
C GLY A 26 -18.05 5.71 -11.46
N GLU A 27 -17.18 5.23 -12.32
CA GLU A 27 -15.73 5.26 -12.12
C GLU A 27 -15.13 6.66 -11.90
N ASN A 28 -15.80 7.71 -12.39
CA ASN A 28 -15.31 9.09 -12.30
C ASN A 28 -16.04 9.97 -11.30
N LYS A 29 -16.96 9.41 -10.51
CA LYS A 29 -17.71 10.20 -9.52
C LYS A 29 -16.84 10.86 -8.45
N TRP A 30 -15.74 10.25 -8.11
CA TRP A 30 -14.73 10.84 -7.23
C TRP A 30 -14.11 12.14 -7.81
N LYS A 31 -13.97 12.25 -9.14
CA LYS A 31 -13.52 13.49 -9.80
C LYS A 31 -14.57 14.60 -9.69
N THR A 32 -15.84 14.24 -9.76
CA THR A 32 -16.94 15.18 -9.50
C THR A 32 -16.90 15.67 -8.05
N MET A 33 -16.70 14.75 -7.09
CA MET A 33 -16.56 15.07 -5.67
C MET A 33 -15.44 16.08 -5.43
N LEU A 34 -14.25 15.87 -6.01
CA LEU A 34 -13.12 16.80 -5.86
C LEU A 34 -13.47 18.23 -6.30
N LYS A 35 -14.21 18.37 -7.41
CA LYS A 35 -14.60 19.67 -7.99
C LYS A 35 -15.69 20.38 -7.20
N GLU A 36 -16.66 19.63 -6.70
CA GLU A 36 -17.82 20.16 -6.00
C GLU A 36 -17.54 20.45 -4.52
N VAL A 37 -16.89 19.49 -3.84
CA VAL A 37 -16.59 19.58 -2.40
C VAL A 37 -15.36 20.47 -2.15
N LYS A 38 -14.37 20.44 -3.04
CA LYS A 38 -13.08 21.13 -2.90
C LYS A 38 -12.44 20.86 -1.53
N PRO A 39 -12.20 19.58 -1.18
CA PRO A 39 -11.66 19.22 0.12
C PRO A 39 -10.23 19.74 0.29
N ASP A 40 -9.80 19.99 1.52
CA ASP A 40 -8.41 20.29 1.85
C ASP A 40 -7.54 19.02 1.81
N ILE A 41 -8.12 17.89 2.22
CA ILE A 41 -7.44 16.58 2.34
C ILE A 41 -8.34 15.49 1.77
N VAL A 42 -7.74 14.54 1.05
CA VAL A 42 -8.42 13.33 0.54
C VAL A 42 -7.66 12.09 1.00
N PHE A 43 -8.38 11.19 1.66
CA PHE A 43 -7.90 9.85 1.99
C PHE A 43 -8.28 8.88 0.89
N ILE A 44 -7.28 8.18 0.33
CA ILE A 44 -7.43 7.26 -0.79
C ILE A 44 -7.17 5.84 -0.30
N SER A 45 -8.24 5.04 -0.22
CA SER A 45 -8.27 3.67 0.27
C SER A 45 -9.02 2.79 -0.73
N THR A 46 -8.51 2.72 -1.95
CA THR A 46 -9.12 2.03 -3.09
C THR A 46 -8.29 0.81 -3.50
N ASN A 47 -8.50 0.26 -4.70
CA ASN A 47 -7.58 -0.73 -5.25
C ASN A 47 -6.27 -0.06 -5.69
N TRP A 48 -5.18 -0.83 -5.72
CA TRP A 48 -3.85 -0.30 -6.00
C TRP A 48 -3.70 0.40 -7.34
N SER A 49 -4.43 -0.07 -8.37
CA SER A 49 -4.33 0.49 -9.73
C SER A 49 -4.82 1.94 -9.82
N SER A 50 -5.69 2.36 -8.92
CA SER A 50 -6.25 3.71 -8.90
C SER A 50 -5.52 4.69 -7.99
N HIS A 51 -4.67 4.22 -7.06
CA HIS A 51 -3.99 5.06 -6.06
C HIS A 51 -3.25 6.25 -6.68
N GLY A 52 -2.37 5.98 -7.64
CA GLY A 52 -1.54 7.03 -8.22
C GLY A 52 -2.33 8.05 -9.03
N GLU A 53 -3.31 7.62 -9.83
CA GLU A 53 -4.19 8.55 -10.56
C GLU A 53 -4.97 9.43 -9.60
N MET A 54 -5.56 8.81 -8.56
CA MET A 54 -6.33 9.55 -7.57
C MET A 54 -5.48 10.55 -6.78
N ALA A 55 -4.26 10.17 -6.40
CA ALA A 55 -3.33 11.07 -5.73
C ALA A 55 -2.98 12.29 -6.60
N ILE A 56 -2.63 12.06 -7.86
CA ILE A 56 -2.28 13.11 -8.82
C ILE A 56 -3.47 14.05 -9.03
N GLU A 57 -4.65 13.51 -9.29
CA GLU A 57 -5.84 14.32 -9.55
C GLU A 57 -6.28 15.09 -8.30
N THR A 58 -6.16 14.50 -7.11
CA THR A 58 -6.40 15.18 -5.83
C THR A 58 -5.54 16.43 -5.70
N MET A 59 -4.23 16.32 -5.92
CA MET A 59 -3.31 17.45 -5.82
C MET A 59 -3.57 18.52 -6.89
N LYS A 60 -3.94 18.11 -8.12
CA LYS A 60 -4.36 19.04 -9.18
C LYS A 60 -5.63 19.81 -8.83
N ASN A 61 -6.50 19.25 -8.01
CA ASN A 61 -7.69 19.91 -7.49
C ASN A 61 -7.45 20.65 -6.16
N ASN A 62 -6.19 20.99 -5.87
CA ASN A 62 -5.78 21.81 -4.73
C ASN A 62 -5.96 21.16 -3.35
N ALA A 63 -6.03 19.83 -3.25
CA ALA A 63 -6.13 19.05 -2.02
C ALA A 63 -4.83 18.29 -1.71
N HIS A 64 -4.57 18.01 -0.44
CA HIS A 64 -3.52 17.08 -0.02
C HIS A 64 -3.99 15.64 -0.18
N ALA A 65 -3.12 14.75 -0.64
CA ALA A 65 -3.44 13.34 -0.86
C ALA A 65 -2.81 12.45 0.22
N PHE A 66 -3.63 11.61 0.86
CA PHE A 66 -3.20 10.59 1.81
C PHE A 66 -3.62 9.24 1.25
N VAL A 67 -2.65 8.39 0.92
CA VAL A 67 -2.86 7.18 0.12
C VAL A 67 -2.44 5.94 0.89
N GLU A 68 -3.27 4.92 0.93
CA GLU A 68 -2.87 3.61 1.44
C GLU A 68 -1.73 3.00 0.61
N VAL A 69 -0.99 2.07 1.21
CA VAL A 69 0.08 1.33 0.53
C VAL A 69 -0.47 0.35 -0.51
N PRO A 70 0.22 0.21 -1.64
CA PRO A 70 1.34 0.99 -2.15
C PRO A 70 0.88 2.31 -2.77
N LEU A 71 1.72 3.32 -2.73
CA LEU A 71 1.41 4.64 -3.29
C LEU A 71 1.11 4.58 -4.79
N ALA A 72 1.86 3.77 -5.55
CA ALA A 72 1.70 3.57 -6.98
C ALA A 72 2.30 2.24 -7.43
N LEU A 73 1.98 1.82 -8.66
CA LEU A 73 2.42 0.54 -9.23
C LEU A 73 3.54 0.65 -10.27
N SER A 74 4.02 1.85 -10.58
CA SER A 74 5.11 2.06 -11.53
C SER A 74 5.99 3.24 -11.14
N ILE A 75 7.28 3.16 -11.50
CA ILE A 75 8.25 4.24 -11.30
C ILE A 75 7.80 5.53 -12.00
N LYS A 76 7.24 5.42 -13.20
CA LYS A 76 6.70 6.56 -13.93
C LYS A 76 5.64 7.30 -13.11
N GLN A 77 4.69 6.56 -12.54
CA GLN A 77 3.61 7.12 -11.74
C GLN A 77 4.13 7.75 -10.43
N LEU A 78 5.15 7.15 -9.81
CA LEU A 78 5.80 7.73 -8.62
C LEU A 78 6.42 9.10 -8.94
N TRP A 79 7.14 9.23 -10.06
CA TRP A 79 7.68 10.51 -10.49
C TRP A 79 6.60 11.53 -10.85
N GLU A 80 5.50 11.10 -11.47
CA GLU A 80 4.34 11.97 -11.73
C GLU A 80 3.74 12.52 -10.42
N ILE A 81 3.68 11.70 -9.36
CA ILE A 81 3.21 12.13 -8.04
C ILE A 81 4.15 13.18 -7.45
N VAL A 82 5.47 12.94 -7.46
CA VAL A 82 6.47 13.88 -6.96
C VAL A 82 6.36 15.21 -7.70
N ASN A 83 6.43 15.18 -9.03
CA ASN A 83 6.35 16.39 -9.87
C ASN A 83 5.02 17.15 -9.66
N THR A 84 3.92 16.42 -9.44
CA THR A 84 2.62 17.05 -9.17
C THR A 84 2.59 17.69 -7.79
N SER A 85 3.14 17.02 -6.78
CA SER A 85 3.27 17.55 -5.42
C SER A 85 4.03 18.88 -5.42
N GLU A 86 5.19 18.92 -6.07
CA GLU A 86 6.00 20.13 -6.21
C GLU A 86 5.28 21.23 -7.00
N LYS A 87 4.73 20.89 -8.16
CA LYS A 87 4.05 21.84 -9.05
C LYS A 87 2.85 22.54 -8.40
N TYR A 88 2.04 21.76 -7.66
CA TYR A 88 0.81 22.27 -7.03
C TYR A 88 1.01 22.67 -5.57
N ASN A 89 2.23 22.50 -5.02
CA ASN A 89 2.56 22.73 -3.62
C ASN A 89 1.57 22.01 -2.68
N LYS A 90 1.36 20.72 -2.93
CA LYS A 90 0.48 19.85 -2.15
C LYS A 90 1.24 18.63 -1.64
N HIS A 91 0.96 18.25 -0.41
CA HIS A 91 1.55 17.05 0.16
C HIS A 91 0.87 15.79 -0.40
N CYS A 92 1.68 14.78 -0.69
CA CYS A 92 1.23 13.43 -0.92
C CYS A 92 1.91 12.51 0.10
N MET A 93 1.13 11.88 0.96
CA MET A 93 1.63 10.99 2.00
C MET A 93 1.16 9.56 1.73
N MET A 94 2.09 8.63 1.61
CA MET A 94 1.77 7.21 1.70
C MET A 94 1.56 6.85 3.17
N MET A 95 0.38 6.34 3.50
CA MET A 95 0.01 5.98 4.85
C MET A 95 0.53 4.57 5.20
N GLU A 96 1.85 4.47 5.39
CA GLU A 96 2.48 3.22 5.84
C GLU A 96 2.11 2.95 7.30
N ASN A 97 1.10 2.11 7.50
CA ASN A 97 0.50 1.86 8.80
C ASN A 97 1.45 1.17 9.78
N VAL A 98 2.40 0.37 9.32
CA VAL A 98 3.36 -0.32 10.19
C VAL A 98 4.29 0.66 10.90
N ASN A 99 4.58 1.81 10.31
CA ASN A 99 5.34 2.88 10.98
C ASN A 99 4.72 3.37 12.29
N TYR A 100 3.43 3.14 12.49
CA TYR A 100 2.64 3.65 13.61
C TYR A 100 2.15 2.53 14.53
N GLY A 101 2.65 1.31 14.36
CA GLY A 101 2.45 0.23 15.30
C GLY A 101 3.04 0.56 16.67
N ARG A 102 2.43 0.05 17.73
CA ARG A 102 2.87 0.33 19.10
C ARG A 102 4.31 -0.10 19.33
N GLU A 103 4.66 -1.26 18.83
CA GLU A 103 6.00 -1.86 18.92
C GLU A 103 7.01 -1.05 18.12
N GLU A 104 6.68 -0.68 16.89
CA GLU A 104 7.52 0.12 16.03
C GLU A 104 7.79 1.51 16.62
N LEU A 105 6.79 2.15 17.19
CA LEU A 105 6.96 3.43 17.87
C LEU A 105 7.77 3.30 19.17
N MET A 106 7.64 2.18 19.87
CA MET A 106 8.47 1.89 21.05
C MET A 106 9.95 1.76 20.65
N PHE A 107 10.25 0.95 19.65
CA PHE A 107 11.63 0.80 19.13
C PHE A 107 12.19 2.13 18.64
N LEU A 108 11.41 2.90 17.89
CA LEU A 108 11.81 4.22 17.42
C LEU A 108 12.17 5.15 18.58
N ASN A 109 11.39 5.12 19.67
CA ASN A 109 11.66 5.91 20.87
C ASN A 109 12.94 5.46 21.57
N ILE A 110 13.16 4.15 21.74
CA ILE A 110 14.39 3.58 22.31
C ILE A 110 15.63 4.03 21.52
N ILE A 111 15.56 3.94 20.20
CA ILE A 111 16.65 4.34 19.29
C ILE A 111 16.92 5.84 19.39
N ARG A 112 15.88 6.67 19.32
CA ARG A 112 16.01 8.15 19.39
C ARG A 112 16.57 8.64 20.73
N ASN A 113 16.39 7.89 21.79
CA ASN A 113 17.00 8.18 23.10
C ASN A 113 18.41 7.60 23.23
N GLY A 114 18.99 7.02 22.18
CA GLY A 114 20.38 6.55 22.17
C GLY A 114 20.65 5.25 22.93
N HIS A 115 19.59 4.54 23.35
CA HIS A 115 19.76 3.31 24.15
C HIS A 115 20.42 2.16 23.39
N LEU A 116 20.40 2.17 22.06
CA LEU A 116 21.04 1.14 21.22
C LEU A 116 22.38 1.61 20.60
N GLY A 117 22.79 2.85 20.84
CA GLY A 117 23.97 3.43 20.19
C GLY A 117 23.78 3.58 18.68
N ASP A 118 24.88 3.46 17.92
CA ASP A 118 24.87 3.59 16.48
C ASP A 118 24.37 2.29 15.82
N LEU A 119 23.36 2.39 14.98
CA LEU A 119 22.78 1.26 14.27
C LEU A 119 23.63 0.96 13.02
N LEU A 120 24.16 -0.25 12.93
CA LEU A 120 24.98 -0.70 11.81
C LEU A 120 24.22 -1.58 10.82
N HIS A 121 23.13 -2.21 11.27
CA HIS A 121 22.36 -3.16 10.48
C HIS A 121 20.92 -3.21 10.98
N ALA A 122 20.01 -3.44 10.07
CA ALA A 122 18.61 -3.70 10.41
C ALA A 122 18.01 -4.74 9.47
N GLU A 123 17.12 -5.56 10.02
CA GLU A 123 16.33 -6.53 9.26
C GLU A 123 14.85 -6.30 9.54
N ALA A 124 14.04 -6.48 8.52
CA ALA A 124 12.58 -6.48 8.65
C ALA A 124 11.96 -7.47 7.68
N ALA A 125 10.84 -8.06 8.07
CA ALA A 125 10.08 -8.98 7.23
C ALA A 125 8.58 -8.72 7.34
N TYR A 126 7.91 -8.79 6.21
CA TYR A 126 6.46 -8.90 6.13
C TYR A 126 6.10 -10.28 5.58
N ILE A 127 5.64 -11.17 6.44
CA ILE A 127 5.28 -12.54 6.11
C ILE A 127 3.80 -12.74 6.41
N HIS A 128 2.99 -12.91 5.36
CA HIS A 128 1.55 -13.00 5.49
C HIS A 128 0.96 -13.96 4.47
N ASP A 129 0.27 -15.00 4.94
CA ASP A 129 -0.51 -15.86 4.06
C ASP A 129 -1.83 -15.19 3.69
N LEU A 130 -1.92 -14.70 2.47
CA LEU A 130 -3.11 -14.04 1.92
C LEU A 130 -3.85 -14.92 0.91
N ARG A 131 -3.55 -16.21 0.82
CA ARG A 131 -4.19 -17.11 -0.16
C ARG A 131 -5.69 -17.23 0.06
N PHE A 132 -6.17 -17.13 1.29
CA PHE A 132 -7.61 -17.14 1.61
C PHE A 132 -8.40 -16.03 0.91
N GLN A 133 -7.76 -14.90 0.57
CA GLN A 133 -8.40 -13.81 -0.17
C GLN A 133 -8.79 -14.23 -1.59
N MET A 134 -8.25 -15.30 -2.15
CA MET A 134 -8.63 -15.80 -3.47
C MET A 134 -10.11 -16.22 -3.54
N PHE A 135 -10.77 -16.47 -2.41
CA PHE A 135 -12.23 -16.69 -2.35
C PHE A 135 -13.06 -15.41 -2.55
N GLU A 136 -12.43 -14.24 -2.49
CA GLU A 136 -13.06 -12.95 -2.79
C GLU A 136 -12.99 -12.67 -4.31
N GLU A 137 -13.76 -13.41 -5.11
CA GLU A 137 -13.57 -13.46 -6.56
C GLU A 137 -14.07 -12.25 -7.34
N GLU A 138 -15.17 -11.63 -6.89
CA GLU A 138 -15.82 -10.53 -7.60
C GLU A 138 -15.75 -9.22 -6.84
N ARG A 139 -15.71 -9.29 -5.52
CA ARG A 139 -15.65 -8.15 -4.63
C ARG A 139 -14.75 -8.45 -3.44
N GLY A 140 -14.10 -7.42 -2.93
CA GLY A 140 -13.13 -7.54 -1.86
C GLY A 140 -11.70 -7.47 -2.38
N THR A 141 -10.76 -7.53 -1.47
CA THR A 141 -9.33 -7.32 -1.77
C THR A 141 -8.76 -8.38 -2.71
N GLY A 142 -9.20 -9.62 -2.55
CA GLY A 142 -8.72 -10.75 -3.34
C GLY A 142 -9.09 -10.67 -4.82
N SER A 143 -10.22 -10.04 -5.16
CA SER A 143 -10.71 -9.93 -6.53
C SER A 143 -9.74 -9.20 -7.47
N TRP A 144 -9.04 -8.16 -6.98
CA TRP A 144 -8.07 -7.39 -7.74
C TRP A 144 -6.62 -7.69 -7.33
N ARG A 145 -6.36 -8.01 -6.05
CA ARG A 145 -5.01 -8.31 -5.57
C ARG A 145 -4.46 -9.59 -6.17
N THR A 146 -5.30 -10.61 -6.37
CA THR A 146 -4.90 -11.87 -6.99
C THR A 146 -4.30 -11.66 -8.38
N LEU A 147 -4.82 -10.71 -9.16
CA LEU A 147 -4.28 -10.33 -10.46
C LEU A 147 -2.88 -9.71 -10.36
N GLN A 148 -2.59 -8.98 -9.29
CA GLN A 148 -1.25 -8.39 -9.11
C GLN A 148 -0.15 -9.45 -8.92
N TYR A 149 -0.50 -10.63 -8.43
CA TYR A 149 0.46 -11.74 -8.32
C TYR A 149 0.82 -12.39 -9.68
N GLU A 150 0.01 -12.17 -10.71
CA GLU A 150 0.35 -12.51 -12.08
C GLU A 150 1.21 -11.44 -12.75
N GLU A 151 0.85 -10.18 -12.56
CA GLU A 151 1.48 -9.05 -13.25
C GLU A 151 2.83 -8.63 -12.66
N LYS A 152 2.99 -8.79 -11.34
CA LYS A 152 4.15 -8.25 -10.60
C LYS A 152 5.08 -9.36 -10.14
N LYS A 153 6.37 -9.13 -10.32
CA LYS A 153 7.43 -9.97 -9.79
C LYS A 153 8.17 -9.23 -8.68
N GLY A 154 8.37 -9.88 -7.54
CA GLY A 154 9.08 -9.30 -6.40
C GLY A 154 8.17 -8.97 -5.22
N ASN A 155 8.66 -8.17 -4.29
CA ASN A 155 7.93 -7.83 -3.07
C ASN A 155 6.81 -6.80 -3.35
N LEU A 156 5.58 -7.14 -3.00
CA LEU A 156 4.42 -6.23 -3.18
C LEU A 156 4.24 -5.26 -2.00
N TYR A 157 4.86 -5.55 -0.84
CA TYR A 157 4.77 -4.76 0.39
C TYR A 157 6.14 -4.47 1.01
N PRO A 158 7.14 -3.99 0.27
CA PRO A 158 8.46 -3.72 0.83
C PRO A 158 8.41 -2.66 1.93
N THR A 159 7.44 -1.74 1.86
CA THR A 159 7.31 -0.61 2.75
C THR A 159 6.95 -0.98 4.18
N HIS A 160 6.29 -2.12 4.41
CA HIS A 160 5.95 -2.59 5.76
C HIS A 160 7.20 -2.94 6.58
N GLY A 161 8.28 -3.37 5.94
CA GLY A 161 9.58 -3.55 6.59
C GLY A 161 10.47 -2.32 6.46
N LEU A 162 10.57 -1.80 5.24
CA LEU A 162 11.47 -0.70 4.90
C LEU A 162 11.07 0.62 5.58
N GLY A 163 9.78 0.87 5.79
CA GLY A 163 9.31 2.08 6.44
C GLY A 163 9.86 2.24 7.86
N PRO A 164 9.61 1.30 8.80
CA PRO A 164 10.19 1.35 10.13
C PRO A 164 11.71 1.41 10.13
N VAL A 165 12.37 0.54 9.35
CA VAL A 165 13.84 0.51 9.25
C VAL A 165 14.39 1.87 8.81
N SER A 166 13.78 2.51 7.82
CA SER A 166 14.20 3.83 7.36
C SER A 166 14.10 4.90 8.45
N GLN A 167 13.10 4.81 9.32
CA GLN A 167 12.97 5.72 10.47
C GLN A 167 14.00 5.42 11.55
N TYR A 168 14.26 4.15 11.84
CA TYR A 168 15.22 3.72 12.85
C TYR A 168 16.64 4.15 12.50
N MET A 169 17.03 3.98 11.24
CA MET A 169 18.35 4.32 10.72
C MET A 169 18.44 5.77 10.19
N ASN A 170 17.37 6.57 10.32
CA ASN A 170 17.29 7.94 9.85
C ASN A 170 17.63 8.14 8.36
N LEU A 171 17.30 7.12 7.53
CA LEU A 171 17.58 7.15 6.09
C LEU A 171 16.78 8.25 5.37
N LEU A 172 17.37 8.85 4.34
CA LEU A 172 16.78 9.92 3.51
C LEU A 172 16.47 11.22 4.29
N ARG A 173 16.94 11.36 5.52
CA ARG A 173 16.76 12.54 6.36
C ARG A 173 18.09 13.16 6.82
N SER A 174 19.18 12.49 6.48
CA SER A 174 20.55 12.90 6.75
C SER A 174 21.38 12.66 5.49
N GLU A 175 22.68 12.44 5.64
CA GLU A 175 23.57 12.09 4.53
C GLU A 175 23.38 10.64 4.05
N ASP A 176 22.73 9.79 4.84
CA ASP A 176 22.48 8.39 4.50
C ASP A 176 21.34 8.23 3.49
N ASN A 177 21.59 7.41 2.47
CA ASN A 177 20.62 7.11 1.43
C ASN A 177 20.77 5.69 0.89
N PHE A 178 19.76 5.21 0.18
CA PHE A 178 19.84 3.95 -0.53
C PHE A 178 20.77 4.07 -1.75
N LYS A 179 21.72 3.15 -1.88
CA LYS A 179 22.66 3.11 -3.01
C LYS A 179 22.40 1.97 -3.96
N THR A 180 22.12 0.79 -3.42
CA THR A 180 21.99 -0.44 -4.19
C THR A 180 20.86 -1.27 -3.62
N ILE A 181 20.13 -1.98 -4.48
CA ILE A 181 19.19 -3.01 -4.10
C ILE A 181 19.44 -4.27 -4.91
N VAL A 182 19.49 -5.40 -4.22
CA VAL A 182 19.49 -6.72 -4.85
C VAL A 182 18.32 -7.51 -4.29
N SER A 183 17.54 -8.12 -5.17
CA SER A 183 16.32 -8.81 -4.78
C SER A 183 16.20 -10.17 -5.46
N PHE A 184 15.76 -11.16 -4.69
CA PHE A 184 15.54 -12.53 -5.13
C PHE A 184 14.11 -12.96 -4.79
N SER A 185 13.46 -13.62 -5.74
CA SER A 185 12.15 -14.24 -5.53
C SER A 185 12.24 -15.74 -5.76
N THR A 186 11.54 -16.49 -4.91
CA THR A 186 11.30 -17.92 -5.14
C THR A 186 10.31 -18.14 -6.28
N PRO A 187 10.14 -19.36 -6.79
CA PRO A 187 8.98 -19.69 -7.63
C PRO A 187 7.65 -19.47 -6.88
N ALA A 188 6.58 -19.24 -7.65
CA ALA A 188 5.22 -19.06 -7.14
C ALA A 188 4.50 -20.41 -7.09
N LEU A 189 4.82 -21.25 -6.12
CA LEU A 189 4.28 -22.61 -5.99
C LEU A 189 3.04 -22.66 -5.08
N GLY A 190 3.08 -21.96 -3.95
CA GLY A 190 2.05 -22.04 -2.93
C GLY A 190 0.69 -21.53 -3.40
N ARG A 191 0.66 -20.39 -4.10
CA ARG A 191 -0.58 -19.83 -4.64
C ARG A 191 -1.15 -20.66 -5.77
N LYS A 192 -0.30 -21.16 -6.67
CA LYS A 192 -0.70 -22.08 -7.75
C LYS A 192 -1.31 -23.36 -7.20
N LYS A 193 -0.65 -23.96 -6.21
CA LYS A 193 -1.16 -25.16 -5.52
C LYS A 193 -2.50 -24.88 -4.83
N PHE A 194 -2.60 -23.79 -4.08
CA PHE A 194 -3.83 -23.40 -3.42
C PHE A 194 -5.00 -23.25 -4.42
N ALA A 195 -4.75 -22.61 -5.56
CA ALA A 195 -5.75 -22.47 -6.62
C ALA A 195 -6.21 -23.83 -7.14
N SER A 196 -5.30 -24.75 -7.42
CA SER A 196 -5.64 -26.09 -7.94
C SER A 196 -6.37 -26.98 -6.94
N GLU A 197 -6.17 -26.76 -5.64
CA GLU A 197 -6.81 -27.56 -4.58
C GLU A 197 -8.17 -27.01 -4.15
N ASN A 198 -8.45 -25.73 -4.35
CA ASN A 198 -9.63 -25.06 -3.82
C ASN A 198 -10.62 -24.55 -4.87
N PHE A 199 -10.24 -24.57 -6.15
CA PHE A 199 -11.10 -24.10 -7.25
C PHE A 199 -11.19 -25.13 -8.37
N PRO A 200 -12.31 -25.18 -9.13
CA PRO A 200 -12.44 -26.04 -10.30
C PRO A 200 -11.31 -25.83 -11.32
N GLU A 201 -10.95 -26.86 -12.06
CA GLU A 201 -9.85 -26.83 -13.03
C GLU A 201 -9.98 -25.67 -14.04
N ASN A 202 -11.20 -25.39 -14.50
CA ASN A 202 -11.48 -24.32 -15.45
C ASN A 202 -11.60 -22.92 -14.82
N HIS A 203 -11.41 -22.80 -13.51
CA HIS A 203 -11.53 -21.53 -12.79
C HIS A 203 -10.47 -20.51 -13.23
N LYS A 204 -10.82 -19.21 -13.20
CA LYS A 204 -9.93 -18.11 -13.61
C LYS A 204 -8.58 -18.14 -12.89
N TRP A 205 -8.55 -18.45 -11.58
CA TRP A 205 -7.33 -18.52 -10.81
C TRP A 205 -6.39 -19.66 -11.21
N ASN A 206 -6.89 -20.76 -11.75
CA ASN A 206 -6.08 -21.85 -12.26
C ASN A 206 -5.46 -21.55 -13.63
N LYS A 207 -5.95 -20.52 -14.33
CA LYS A 207 -5.43 -20.09 -15.64
C LYS A 207 -4.33 -19.04 -15.51
N LEU A 208 -4.15 -18.41 -14.34
CA LEU A 208 -3.15 -17.39 -14.15
C LEU A 208 -1.73 -17.96 -14.11
N ASN A 209 -0.80 -17.23 -14.71
CA ASN A 209 0.63 -17.50 -14.61
C ASN A 209 1.25 -16.64 -13.51
N TYR A 210 1.18 -17.09 -12.28
CA TYR A 210 1.70 -16.35 -11.13
C TYR A 210 3.20 -16.07 -11.24
N GLN A 211 3.56 -14.79 -11.35
CA GLN A 211 4.94 -14.31 -11.43
C GLN A 211 5.51 -13.96 -10.04
N ASN A 212 4.64 -13.60 -9.10
CA ASN A 212 5.03 -13.23 -7.76
C ASN A 212 5.42 -14.47 -6.96
N GLY A 213 6.69 -14.61 -6.63
CA GLY A 213 7.21 -15.73 -5.83
C GLY A 213 6.60 -15.79 -4.43
N ASP A 214 6.64 -17.00 -3.83
CA ASP A 214 6.10 -17.21 -2.48
C ASP A 214 6.87 -16.43 -1.41
N LEU A 215 8.17 -16.24 -1.62
CA LEU A 215 9.04 -15.39 -0.81
C LEU A 215 9.87 -14.47 -1.70
N ASN A 216 10.09 -13.27 -1.23
CA ASN A 216 11.03 -12.31 -1.81
C ASN A 216 11.95 -11.78 -0.72
N THR A 217 13.26 -11.78 -0.97
CA THR A 217 14.27 -11.22 -0.08
C THR A 217 15.04 -10.14 -0.82
N SER A 218 15.24 -9.01 -0.16
CA SER A 218 16.03 -7.89 -0.71
C SER A 218 17.13 -7.50 0.27
N ILE A 219 18.27 -7.15 -0.27
CA ILE A 219 19.39 -6.50 0.43
C ILE A 219 19.50 -5.10 -0.17
N ILE A 220 19.54 -4.12 0.69
CA ILE A 220 19.56 -2.71 0.31
C ILE A 220 20.73 -2.03 0.97
#